data_0102769931611ff3ed5f92dd8e813280
#
_entry.id   0102769931611ff3ed5f92dd8e813280
#
_cell.length_a   1.000
_cell.length_b   1.000
_cell.length_c   1.000
_cell.angle_alpha   90.00
_cell.angle_beta   90.00
_cell.angle_gamma   90.00
#
_symmetry.space_group_name_H-M   'P 1'
#
loop_
_entity.id
_entity.type
_entity.pdbx_description
1 polymer ?
#
loop_
_entity_poly.entity_id
_entity_poly.type
_entity_poly.pdbx_seq_one_letter_code
_entity_poly.pdbx_strand_id
1 'polypeptide(L)'
;MALRSATADTSERRGDRPGDGDAPPPRHGTTRPGAWFAALLLLTVSTVLACRIADTDAVTPIPQLLAFLPWLLAPTALALLFAALSHWRIGLVWGVAALAVIAWYIEPYGKTMEPGGVPVAEIRVLTANVEFGQATDGLIEAVSTQRPDLVFVQECEATCEKKLEQAFCRNGRNGRNGKGGKADKDGGYPYRQAVQSVTAKGSDGSVILSRHPLKPAKGIPATMGMPGATADVDGQEIRLQLAHPMPPLPSHLGTWRKELAALRDYAAANIGRPTVVAGDFNATQDHAAFRRILDTGFMDGARLTGDTRTPSWPALTAPAFGAQIDHVLVSRGFTATRTRFLELGDTDHRALVVDLTLRKST
;
A
#
# COMPACT_ATOMS: atom_id res chain seq x y z
N MET A 1 -70.29 34.13 97.91
CA MET A 1 -69.91 34.96 96.80
C MET A 1 -68.79 34.27 96.15
N ALA A 2 -68.99 33.40 95.27
CA ALA A 2 -67.98 32.57 94.68
C ALA A 2 -68.15 32.60 93.19
N LEU A 3 -67.19 33.04 92.47
CA LEU A 3 -67.02 32.98 90.99
C LEU A 3 -66.31 31.70 90.64
N ARG A 4 -66.94 30.84 89.92
CA ARG A 4 -66.38 29.66 89.29
C ARG A 4 -65.84 30.03 87.88
N SER A 5 -64.56 29.79 87.70
CA SER A 5 -63.83 29.90 86.49
C SER A 5 -64.05 28.63 85.65
N ALA A 6 -64.47 28.80 84.39
CA ALA A 6 -64.52 27.73 83.45
C ALA A 6 -63.31 27.68 82.57
N THR A 7 -62.59 26.58 82.63
CA THR A 7 -61.44 26.29 81.75
C THR A 7 -61.96 25.69 80.44
N ALA A 8 -61.66 26.35 79.36
CA ALA A 8 -61.90 25.81 77.96
C ALA A 8 -60.69 25.00 77.54
N ASP A 9 -60.95 23.75 77.28
CA ASP A 9 -60.01 22.81 76.64
C ASP A 9 -59.96 23.03 75.17
N THR A 10 -58.82 23.48 74.62
CA THR A 10 -58.60 23.60 73.17
C THR A 10 -57.71 22.45 72.78
N SER A 11 -58.33 21.37 72.24
CA SER A 11 -57.64 20.27 71.52
C SER A 11 -57.11 20.78 70.21
N GLU A 12 -55.77 20.95 70.12
CA GLU A 12 -55.04 21.19 68.86
C GLU A 12 -55.17 19.97 67.96
N ARG A 13 -55.86 20.10 66.85
CA ARG A 13 -55.78 19.17 65.73
C ARG A 13 -54.44 19.34 65.06
N ARG A 14 -53.54 18.41 65.26
CA ARG A 14 -52.31 18.23 64.48
C ARG A 14 -52.70 17.85 63.04
N GLY A 15 -52.58 18.81 62.12
CA GLY A 15 -52.74 18.52 60.68
C GLY A 15 -51.61 17.62 60.22
N ASP A 16 -51.97 16.46 59.68
CA ASP A 16 -51.09 15.61 58.90
C ASP A 16 -50.59 16.40 57.69
N ARG A 17 -49.27 16.69 57.65
CA ARG A 17 -48.59 17.15 56.45
C ARG A 17 -48.49 15.93 55.53
N PRO A 18 -48.82 16.05 54.22
CA PRO A 18 -48.56 15.01 53.25
C PRO A 18 -47.04 14.77 53.22
N GLY A 19 -46.65 13.50 53.33
CA GLY A 19 -45.24 13.10 53.28
C GLY A 19 -44.58 13.62 52.03
N ASP A 20 -43.41 14.24 52.22
CA ASP A 20 -42.45 14.50 51.15
C ASP A 20 -42.16 13.16 50.47
N GLY A 21 -42.79 12.95 49.29
CA GLY A 21 -42.47 11.81 48.47
C GLY A 21 -40.94 11.84 48.18
N ASP A 22 -40.27 10.80 48.61
CA ASP A 22 -38.87 10.57 48.29
C ASP A 22 -38.66 10.74 46.79
N ALA A 23 -38.14 11.88 46.35
CA ALA A 23 -37.66 12.05 45.00
C ALA A 23 -36.59 10.98 44.79
N PRO A 24 -36.70 10.16 43.74
CA PRO A 24 -35.71 9.15 43.47
C PRO A 24 -34.35 9.83 43.37
N PRO A 25 -33.28 9.24 43.96
CA PRO A 25 -31.97 9.84 43.93
C PRO A 25 -31.55 10.08 42.46
N PRO A 26 -30.85 11.20 42.19
CA PRO A 26 -30.39 11.48 40.85
C PRO A 26 -29.61 10.26 40.38
N ARG A 27 -30.02 9.67 39.29
CA ARG A 27 -29.29 8.58 38.62
C ARG A 27 -27.94 9.15 38.21
N HIS A 28 -26.95 8.99 39.05
CA HIS A 28 -25.56 9.22 38.68
C HIS A 28 -25.32 8.35 37.47
N GLY A 29 -25.18 8.97 36.31
CA GLY A 29 -24.84 8.26 35.09
C GLY A 29 -23.52 7.54 35.36
N THR A 30 -23.61 6.22 35.56
CA THR A 30 -22.41 5.39 35.72
C THR A 30 -21.57 5.62 34.48
N THR A 31 -20.41 6.25 34.66
CA THR A 31 -19.40 6.37 33.59
C THR A 31 -19.14 4.95 33.10
N ARG A 32 -19.53 4.67 31.86
CA ARG A 32 -19.31 3.36 31.24
C ARG A 32 -17.96 3.41 30.54
N PRO A 33 -16.83 3.08 31.21
CA PRO A 33 -15.49 3.23 30.64
C PRO A 33 -15.35 2.45 29.32
N GLY A 34 -16.03 1.30 29.20
CA GLY A 34 -16.05 0.53 27.96
C GLY A 34 -16.71 1.27 26.80
N ALA A 35 -17.78 2.04 27.05
CA ALA A 35 -18.42 2.84 26.01
C ALA A 35 -17.50 3.99 25.52
N TRP A 36 -16.79 4.63 26.43
CA TRP A 36 -15.80 5.65 26.07
C TRP A 36 -14.65 5.08 25.25
N PHE A 37 -14.14 3.90 25.63
CA PHE A 37 -13.10 3.22 24.89
C PHE A 37 -13.58 2.82 23.48
N ALA A 38 -14.78 2.26 23.37
CA ALA A 38 -15.40 1.96 22.08
C ALA A 38 -15.57 3.22 21.22
N ALA A 39 -16.03 4.34 21.81
CA ALA A 39 -16.19 5.61 21.10
C ALA A 39 -14.85 6.13 20.55
N LEU A 40 -13.77 6.05 21.33
CA LEU A 40 -12.44 6.47 20.89
C LEU A 40 -11.95 5.64 19.69
N LEU A 41 -12.09 4.30 19.78
CA LEU A 41 -11.73 3.41 18.67
C LEU A 41 -12.54 3.72 17.42
N LEU A 42 -13.88 3.85 17.55
CA LEU A 42 -14.76 4.15 16.42
C LEU A 42 -14.47 5.52 15.82
N LEU A 43 -14.15 6.52 16.64
CA LEU A 43 -13.77 7.84 16.14
C LEU A 43 -12.48 7.77 15.33
N THR A 44 -11.46 7.06 15.83
CA THR A 44 -10.19 6.86 15.12
C THR A 44 -10.40 6.15 13.79
N VAL A 45 -11.12 5.02 13.78
CA VAL A 45 -11.46 4.27 12.56
C VAL A 45 -12.22 5.16 11.58
N SER A 46 -13.26 5.86 12.06
CA SER A 46 -14.08 6.74 11.22
C SER A 46 -13.29 7.90 10.61
N THR A 47 -12.28 8.43 11.32
CA THR A 47 -11.40 9.47 10.79
C THR A 47 -10.59 8.95 9.59
N VAL A 48 -10.03 7.75 9.69
CA VAL A 48 -9.28 7.13 8.58
C VAL A 48 -10.23 6.83 7.40
N LEU A 49 -11.41 6.27 7.68
CA LEU A 49 -12.41 5.98 6.65
C LEU A 49 -12.93 7.27 5.99
N ALA A 50 -13.13 8.34 6.74
CA ALA A 50 -13.52 9.65 6.18
C ALA A 50 -12.46 10.18 5.19
N CYS A 51 -11.17 10.05 5.50
CA CYS A 51 -10.09 10.40 4.58
C CYS A 51 -10.10 9.50 3.33
N ARG A 52 -10.38 8.19 3.50
CA ARG A 52 -10.51 7.27 2.35
C ARG A 52 -11.69 7.63 1.46
N ILE A 53 -12.84 7.97 2.04
CA ILE A 53 -14.05 8.40 1.33
C ILE A 53 -13.83 9.75 0.62
N ALA A 54 -13.17 10.69 1.29
CA ALA A 54 -12.86 12.01 0.75
C ALA A 54 -11.72 12.00 -0.30
N ASP A 55 -11.19 10.83 -0.68
CA ASP A 55 -10.08 10.64 -1.60
C ASP A 55 -8.86 11.50 -1.26
N THR A 56 -8.46 11.52 0.02
CA THR A 56 -7.32 12.27 0.51
C THR A 56 -6.43 11.42 1.41
N ASP A 57 -5.12 11.61 1.28
CA ASP A 57 -4.14 11.01 2.17
C ASP A 57 -3.92 11.85 3.44
N ALA A 58 -4.57 13.05 3.53
CA ALA A 58 -4.52 13.98 4.67
C ALA A 58 -3.08 14.25 5.18
N VAL A 59 -2.89 14.16 6.49
CA VAL A 59 -1.61 14.36 7.17
C VAL A 59 -1.25 13.14 8.02
N THR A 60 0.01 13.02 8.40
CA THR A 60 0.46 11.98 9.35
C THR A 60 -0.42 11.99 10.62
N PRO A 61 -0.90 10.82 11.11
CA PRO A 61 -0.55 9.46 10.70
C PRO A 61 -1.52 8.81 9.66
N ILE A 62 -2.37 9.56 8.99
CA ILE A 62 -3.40 9.01 8.10
C ILE A 62 -2.83 8.14 6.97
N PRO A 63 -1.78 8.55 6.22
CA PRO A 63 -1.22 7.68 5.18
C PRO A 63 -0.74 6.33 5.73
N GLN A 64 -0.07 6.35 6.89
CA GLN A 64 0.39 5.11 7.53
C GLN A 64 -0.78 4.19 7.93
N LEU A 65 -1.89 4.76 8.40
CA LEU A 65 -3.09 3.99 8.75
C LEU A 65 -3.85 3.50 7.51
N LEU A 66 -3.87 4.28 6.43
CA LEU A 66 -4.45 3.88 5.15
C LEU A 66 -3.68 2.71 4.52
N ALA A 67 -2.36 2.64 4.67
CA ALA A 67 -1.58 1.50 4.21
C ALA A 67 -2.09 0.17 4.77
N PHE A 68 -2.60 0.19 6.00
CA PHE A 68 -3.13 -0.96 6.73
C PHE A 68 -4.66 -0.95 6.83
N LEU A 69 -5.37 -0.41 5.83
CA LEU A 69 -6.84 -0.28 5.87
C LEU A 69 -7.57 -1.59 6.26
N PRO A 70 -7.23 -2.79 5.75
CA PRO A 70 -7.90 -4.03 6.16
C PRO A 70 -7.75 -4.32 7.66
N TRP A 71 -6.68 -3.86 8.28
CA TRP A 71 -6.40 -4.07 9.72
C TRP A 71 -7.27 -3.22 10.63
N LEU A 72 -7.99 -2.22 10.09
CA LEU A 72 -9.03 -1.49 10.84
C LEU A 72 -10.18 -2.38 11.29
N LEU A 73 -10.30 -3.59 10.73
CA LEU A 73 -11.23 -4.62 11.23
C LEU A 73 -10.98 -4.96 12.70
N ALA A 74 -9.72 -5.05 13.12
CA ALA A 74 -9.36 -5.40 14.51
C ALA A 74 -9.84 -4.35 15.53
N PRO A 75 -9.50 -3.05 15.43
CA PRO A 75 -10.02 -2.04 16.35
C PRO A 75 -11.54 -1.87 16.23
N THR A 76 -12.14 -2.10 15.05
CA THR A 76 -13.60 -2.05 14.88
C THR A 76 -14.28 -3.21 15.62
N ALA A 77 -13.76 -4.43 15.51
CA ALA A 77 -14.27 -5.60 16.25
C ALA A 77 -14.14 -5.40 17.76
N LEU A 78 -13.00 -4.86 18.21
CA LEU A 78 -12.78 -4.54 19.62
C LEU A 78 -13.76 -3.47 20.11
N ALA A 79 -14.01 -2.43 19.33
CA ALA A 79 -14.99 -1.40 19.66
C ALA A 79 -16.42 -1.98 19.76
N LEU A 80 -16.81 -2.86 18.84
CA LEU A 80 -18.11 -3.56 18.90
C LEU A 80 -18.23 -4.42 20.15
N LEU A 81 -17.17 -5.13 20.54
CA LEU A 81 -17.14 -5.90 21.79
C LEU A 81 -17.38 -5.00 23.02
N PHE A 82 -16.64 -3.90 23.14
CA PHE A 82 -16.80 -2.96 24.26
C PHE A 82 -18.16 -2.26 24.24
N ALA A 83 -18.71 -1.92 23.08
CA ALA A 83 -20.03 -1.36 22.94
C ALA A 83 -21.12 -2.38 23.39
N ALA A 84 -20.97 -3.66 23.04
CA ALA A 84 -21.87 -4.72 23.48
C ALA A 84 -21.81 -4.94 24.99
N LEU A 85 -20.61 -5.10 25.56
CA LEU A 85 -20.40 -5.26 27.00
C LEU A 85 -20.94 -4.07 27.83
N SER A 86 -20.87 -2.88 27.25
CA SER A 86 -21.40 -1.64 27.87
C SER A 86 -22.87 -1.42 27.57
N HIS A 87 -23.55 -2.31 26.84
CA HIS A 87 -24.92 -2.13 26.35
C HIS A 87 -25.15 -0.80 25.60
N TRP A 88 -24.11 -0.32 24.87
CA TRP A 88 -24.16 0.95 24.14
C TRP A 88 -24.66 0.74 22.71
N ARG A 89 -26.00 0.81 22.55
CA ARG A 89 -26.67 0.55 21.25
C ARG A 89 -26.21 1.44 20.11
N ILE A 90 -25.99 2.75 20.38
CA ILE A 90 -25.51 3.68 19.35
C ILE A 90 -24.11 3.27 18.86
N GLY A 91 -23.21 2.87 19.78
CA GLY A 91 -21.90 2.35 19.43
C GLY A 91 -21.93 1.09 18.58
N LEU A 92 -22.89 0.19 18.85
CA LEU A 92 -23.09 -1.01 18.01
C LEU A 92 -23.50 -0.64 16.58
N VAL A 93 -24.48 0.25 16.41
CA VAL A 93 -24.91 0.72 15.08
C VAL A 93 -23.75 1.41 14.36
N TRP A 94 -23.00 2.28 15.05
CA TRP A 94 -21.84 2.96 14.50
C TRP A 94 -20.75 1.96 14.07
N GLY A 95 -20.41 0.99 14.93
CA GLY A 95 -19.40 -0.03 14.62
C GLY A 95 -19.79 -0.92 13.42
N VAL A 96 -21.08 -1.31 13.31
CA VAL A 96 -21.60 -2.05 12.16
C VAL A 96 -21.50 -1.21 10.88
N ALA A 97 -21.84 0.08 10.94
CA ALA A 97 -21.68 0.98 9.80
C ALA A 97 -20.21 1.12 9.38
N ALA A 98 -19.30 1.30 10.34
CA ALA A 98 -17.86 1.33 10.06
C ALA A 98 -17.36 0.02 9.42
N LEU A 99 -17.84 -1.13 9.95
CA LEU A 99 -17.51 -2.44 9.39
C LEU A 99 -17.99 -2.59 7.94
N ALA A 100 -19.19 -2.14 7.62
CA ALA A 100 -19.74 -2.17 6.27
C ALA A 100 -18.91 -1.30 5.30
N VAL A 101 -18.46 -0.11 5.75
CA VAL A 101 -17.59 0.78 4.96
C VAL A 101 -16.21 0.13 4.75
N ILE A 102 -15.62 -0.49 5.78
CA ILE A 102 -14.34 -1.21 5.64
C ILE A 102 -14.51 -2.35 4.62
N ALA A 103 -15.56 -3.17 4.75
CA ALA A 103 -15.83 -4.28 3.83
C ALA A 103 -15.96 -3.80 2.38
N TRP A 104 -16.64 -2.67 2.15
CA TRP A 104 -16.72 -2.05 0.82
C TRP A 104 -15.35 -1.67 0.25
N TYR A 105 -14.46 -1.08 1.08
CA TYR A 105 -13.14 -0.63 0.63
C TYR A 105 -12.06 -1.72 0.64
N ILE A 106 -12.34 -2.89 1.23
CA ILE A 106 -11.45 -4.06 1.10
C ILE A 106 -11.46 -4.60 -0.34
N GLU A 107 -12.55 -4.38 -1.09
CA GLU A 107 -12.59 -4.72 -2.51
C GLU A 107 -11.39 -4.14 -3.26
N PRO A 108 -10.75 -4.95 -4.13
CA PRO A 108 -9.61 -4.50 -4.90
C PRO A 108 -9.93 -3.32 -5.79
N TYR A 109 -9.09 -2.30 -5.76
CA TYR A 109 -9.21 -1.11 -6.60
C TYR A 109 -8.53 -1.29 -7.96
N GLY A 110 -9.02 -0.61 -8.98
CA GLY A 110 -8.45 -0.60 -10.32
C GLY A 110 -9.19 -1.48 -11.33
N LYS A 111 -8.82 -1.29 -12.58
CA LYS A 111 -9.44 -2.00 -13.71
C LYS A 111 -8.85 -3.40 -13.87
N THR A 112 -9.67 -4.31 -14.37
CA THR A 112 -9.29 -5.71 -14.69
C THR A 112 -9.66 -6.06 -16.13
N MET A 113 -9.60 -5.08 -17.04
CA MET A 113 -9.91 -5.37 -18.44
C MET A 113 -8.87 -6.32 -19.03
N GLU A 114 -9.35 -7.46 -19.55
CA GLU A 114 -8.53 -8.30 -20.41
C GLU A 114 -8.54 -7.70 -21.82
N PRO A 115 -7.38 -7.25 -22.34
CA PRO A 115 -7.32 -6.78 -23.71
C PRO A 115 -7.57 -7.95 -24.66
N GLY A 116 -8.48 -7.74 -25.62
CA GLY A 116 -8.63 -8.61 -26.77
C GLY A 116 -7.38 -8.60 -27.65
N GLY A 117 -7.32 -9.50 -28.64
CA GLY A 117 -6.23 -9.53 -29.62
C GLY A 117 -5.27 -10.70 -29.43
N VAL A 118 -4.26 -10.76 -30.32
CA VAL A 118 -3.28 -11.85 -30.31
C VAL A 118 -2.10 -11.54 -29.40
N PRO A 119 -1.55 -12.52 -28.67
CA PRO A 119 -0.29 -12.38 -27.95
C PRO A 119 0.85 -12.04 -28.93
N VAL A 120 1.64 -11.01 -28.59
CA VAL A 120 2.79 -10.57 -29.41
C VAL A 120 4.10 -10.59 -28.64
N ALA A 121 4.06 -10.62 -27.30
CA ALA A 121 5.23 -10.79 -26.45
C ALA A 121 4.80 -11.35 -25.08
N GLU A 122 5.65 -12.16 -24.49
CA GLU A 122 5.52 -12.66 -23.12
C GLU A 122 6.73 -12.18 -22.32
N ILE A 123 6.49 -11.70 -21.09
CA ILE A 123 7.54 -11.13 -20.26
C ILE A 123 7.30 -11.49 -18.80
N ARG A 124 8.34 -11.97 -18.14
CA ARG A 124 8.36 -12.10 -16.70
C ARG A 124 9.10 -10.91 -16.11
N VAL A 125 8.43 -10.19 -15.23
CA VAL A 125 8.95 -9.04 -14.51
C VAL A 125 9.16 -9.41 -13.06
N LEU A 126 10.34 -9.07 -12.50
CA LEU A 126 10.62 -9.14 -11.08
C LEU A 126 10.95 -7.74 -10.57
N THR A 127 10.37 -7.33 -9.43
CA THR A 127 10.80 -6.14 -8.69
C THR A 127 11.14 -6.49 -7.25
N ALA A 128 12.17 -5.86 -6.71
CA ALA A 128 12.66 -6.09 -5.35
C ALA A 128 13.33 -4.86 -4.77
N ASN A 129 12.89 -4.44 -3.58
CA ASN A 129 13.66 -3.56 -2.70
C ASN A 129 14.63 -4.44 -1.88
N VAL A 130 15.93 -4.20 -2.00
CA VAL A 130 16.98 -5.01 -1.37
C VAL A 130 17.53 -4.41 -0.07
N GLU A 131 16.81 -3.48 0.52
CA GLU A 131 17.13 -2.83 1.80
C GLU A 131 18.63 -2.47 1.93
N PHE A 132 19.00 -1.38 1.24
CA PHE A 132 20.39 -0.90 1.19
C PHE A 132 21.41 -1.93 0.66
N GLY A 133 20.97 -2.83 -0.22
CA GLY A 133 21.80 -3.88 -0.80
C GLY A 133 21.97 -5.14 0.06
N GLN A 134 21.36 -5.22 1.23
CA GLN A 134 21.52 -6.35 2.16
C GLN A 134 21.02 -7.66 1.54
N ALA A 135 19.85 -7.65 0.89
CA ALA A 135 19.27 -8.84 0.26
C ALA A 135 19.79 -9.14 -1.15
N THR A 136 20.94 -8.59 -1.56
CA THR A 136 21.47 -8.80 -2.93
C THR A 136 21.70 -10.28 -3.23
N ASP A 137 22.18 -11.08 -2.30
CA ASP A 137 22.46 -12.50 -2.53
C ASP A 137 21.16 -13.31 -2.69
N GLY A 138 20.12 -13.03 -1.87
CA GLY A 138 18.79 -13.59 -2.06
C GLY A 138 18.12 -13.18 -3.36
N LEU A 139 18.34 -11.93 -3.81
CA LEU A 139 17.88 -11.48 -5.12
C LEU A 139 18.57 -12.26 -6.25
N ILE A 140 19.87 -12.50 -6.18
CA ILE A 140 20.61 -13.29 -7.17
C ILE A 140 20.04 -14.72 -7.27
N GLU A 141 19.73 -15.34 -6.14
CA GLU A 141 19.11 -16.66 -6.10
C GLU A 141 17.70 -16.63 -6.72
N ALA A 142 16.87 -15.65 -6.34
CA ALA A 142 15.54 -15.47 -6.88
C ALA A 142 15.54 -15.25 -8.40
N VAL A 143 16.43 -14.39 -8.91
CA VAL A 143 16.60 -14.13 -10.35
C VAL A 143 17.05 -15.39 -11.08
N SER A 144 17.98 -16.15 -10.51
CA SER A 144 18.47 -17.41 -11.10
C SER A 144 17.39 -18.49 -11.19
N THR A 145 16.52 -18.55 -10.17
CA THR A 145 15.43 -19.53 -10.07
C THR A 145 14.22 -19.12 -10.91
N GLN A 146 13.78 -17.86 -10.81
CA GLN A 146 12.57 -17.37 -11.48
C GLN A 146 12.82 -17.02 -12.95
N ARG A 147 14.05 -16.73 -13.31
CA ARG A 147 14.49 -16.35 -14.66
C ARG A 147 13.64 -15.24 -15.30
N PRO A 148 13.42 -14.09 -14.61
CA PRO A 148 12.66 -13.00 -15.18
C PRO A 148 13.35 -12.42 -16.41
N ASP A 149 12.59 -11.80 -17.30
CA ASP A 149 13.12 -11.10 -18.48
C ASP A 149 13.60 -9.70 -18.11
N LEU A 150 12.90 -9.09 -17.15
CA LEU A 150 13.15 -7.75 -16.63
C LEU A 150 13.23 -7.79 -15.11
N VAL A 151 14.25 -7.14 -14.53
CA VAL A 151 14.44 -7.02 -13.07
C VAL A 151 14.55 -5.55 -12.70
N PHE A 152 13.73 -5.13 -11.74
CA PHE A 152 13.72 -3.78 -11.18
C PHE A 152 14.19 -3.86 -9.72
N VAL A 153 15.31 -3.21 -9.41
CA VAL A 153 15.92 -3.30 -8.07
C VAL A 153 15.97 -1.91 -7.45
N GLN A 154 15.40 -1.77 -6.27
CA GLN A 154 15.43 -0.57 -5.45
C GLN A 154 16.41 -0.74 -4.31
N GLU A 155 16.96 0.36 -3.80
CA GLU A 155 17.96 0.44 -2.72
C GLU A 155 19.23 -0.38 -3.01
N CYS A 156 19.62 -0.43 -4.29
CA CYS A 156 20.81 -1.11 -4.74
C CYS A 156 22.02 -0.17 -4.67
N GLU A 157 22.79 -0.25 -3.59
CA GLU A 157 24.01 0.51 -3.40
C GLU A 157 25.18 -0.02 -4.30
N ALA A 158 26.31 0.63 -4.30
CA ALA A 158 27.41 0.31 -5.21
C ALA A 158 27.94 -1.15 -5.13
N THR A 159 27.89 -1.78 -3.94
CA THR A 159 28.29 -3.18 -3.76
C THR A 159 27.24 -4.12 -4.34
N CYS A 160 25.94 -3.81 -4.15
CA CYS A 160 24.83 -4.50 -4.78
C CYS A 160 24.97 -4.45 -6.32
N GLU A 161 25.15 -3.25 -6.91
CA GLU A 161 25.31 -3.10 -8.35
C GLU A 161 26.48 -3.94 -8.88
N LYS A 162 27.62 -3.93 -8.18
CA LYS A 162 28.80 -4.72 -8.53
C LYS A 162 28.54 -6.24 -8.43
N LYS A 163 27.86 -6.71 -7.38
CA LYS A 163 27.47 -8.13 -7.23
C LYS A 163 26.55 -8.56 -8.36
N LEU A 164 25.54 -7.76 -8.71
CA LEU A 164 24.63 -8.05 -9.82
C LEU A 164 25.36 -8.09 -11.16
N GLU A 165 26.31 -7.16 -11.39
CA GLU A 165 27.13 -7.17 -12.58
C GLU A 165 28.00 -8.44 -12.65
N GLN A 166 28.59 -8.86 -11.54
CA GLN A 166 29.39 -10.08 -11.48
C GLN A 166 28.57 -11.35 -11.70
N ALA A 167 27.35 -11.40 -11.15
CA ALA A 167 26.47 -12.57 -11.26
C ALA A 167 25.88 -12.73 -12.67
N PHE A 168 25.52 -11.64 -13.32
CA PHE A 168 24.67 -11.68 -14.50
C PHE A 168 25.27 -11.07 -15.77
N CYS A 169 26.28 -10.20 -15.67
CA CYS A 169 26.83 -9.47 -16.81
C CYS A 169 28.23 -9.93 -17.23
N ARG A 170 28.84 -10.93 -16.55
CA ARG A 170 30.26 -11.32 -16.75
C ARG A 170 30.61 -11.86 -18.12
N ASN A 171 29.65 -12.36 -18.93
CA ASN A 171 29.91 -12.93 -20.25
C ASN A 171 29.65 -11.98 -21.41
N GLY A 172 29.14 -10.78 -21.17
CA GLY A 172 28.98 -9.71 -22.15
C GLY A 172 30.11 -8.69 -22.06
N ARG A 173 31.08 -8.75 -22.96
CA ARG A 173 32.13 -7.73 -23.09
C ARG A 173 31.55 -6.32 -22.97
N ASN A 174 31.94 -5.63 -21.89
CA ASN A 174 31.88 -4.16 -21.71
C ASN A 174 30.78 -3.41 -22.49
N GLY A 175 29.57 -3.45 -22.03
CA GLY A 175 28.45 -2.68 -22.59
C GLY A 175 28.47 -1.18 -22.29
N ARG A 176 29.65 -0.53 -22.29
CA ARG A 176 29.74 0.94 -22.20
C ARG A 176 29.26 1.67 -23.47
N ASN A 177 29.01 0.96 -24.58
CA ASN A 177 28.66 1.57 -25.87
C ASN A 177 27.51 0.87 -26.61
N GLY A 178 26.45 0.39 -25.94
CA GLY A 178 25.18 0.04 -26.62
C GLY A 178 25.23 -1.06 -27.70
N LYS A 179 26.36 -1.76 -27.89
CA LYS A 179 26.48 -2.89 -28.84
C LYS A 179 26.35 -4.19 -28.05
N GLY A 180 25.08 -4.62 -27.84
CA GLY A 180 24.75 -5.83 -27.13
C GLY A 180 25.35 -7.09 -27.74
N GLY A 181 25.95 -7.92 -26.87
CA GLY A 181 26.18 -9.31 -27.19
C GLY A 181 24.81 -10.03 -27.25
N LYS A 182 24.73 -11.12 -28.03
CA LYS A 182 23.56 -12.02 -28.01
C LYS A 182 23.33 -12.49 -26.57
N ALA A 183 22.06 -12.46 -26.13
CA ALA A 183 21.65 -13.05 -24.85
C ALA A 183 22.22 -14.47 -24.77
N ASP A 184 23.02 -14.70 -23.72
CA ASP A 184 23.58 -16.03 -23.49
C ASP A 184 22.42 -16.97 -23.12
N LYS A 185 22.42 -18.17 -23.70
CA LYS A 185 21.39 -19.20 -23.38
C LYS A 185 21.38 -19.56 -21.89
N ASP A 186 22.39 -19.14 -21.13
CA ASP A 186 22.59 -19.46 -19.72
C ASP A 186 22.03 -18.43 -18.73
N GLY A 187 21.22 -17.45 -19.17
CA GLY A 187 20.46 -16.60 -18.24
C GLY A 187 21.12 -15.27 -17.86
N GLY A 188 22.09 -14.77 -18.64
CA GLY A 188 22.70 -13.46 -18.42
C GLY A 188 21.76 -12.27 -18.71
N TYR A 189 22.04 -11.14 -18.03
CA TYR A 189 21.35 -9.85 -18.25
C TYR A 189 22.36 -8.85 -18.86
N PRO A 190 22.55 -8.90 -20.17
CA PRO A 190 23.59 -8.10 -20.86
C PRO A 190 23.25 -6.61 -20.91
N TYR A 191 22.02 -6.25 -20.61
CA TYR A 191 21.54 -4.87 -20.68
C TYR A 191 21.15 -4.35 -19.31
N ARG A 192 21.55 -3.13 -19.00
CA ARG A 192 21.21 -2.49 -17.74
C ARG A 192 21.01 -0.98 -17.89
N GLN A 193 20.17 -0.42 -17.05
CA GLN A 193 20.00 1.01 -16.82
C GLN A 193 19.99 1.26 -15.32
N ALA A 194 20.86 2.15 -14.84
CA ALA A 194 20.98 2.40 -13.41
C ALA A 194 20.99 3.90 -13.09
N VAL A 195 20.53 4.23 -11.89
CA VAL A 195 20.84 5.46 -11.17
C VAL A 195 21.70 5.06 -9.98
N GLN A 196 22.95 5.49 -9.99
CA GLN A 196 23.88 5.16 -8.91
C GLN A 196 23.51 5.90 -7.64
N SER A 197 23.65 5.23 -6.51
CA SER A 197 23.49 5.86 -5.21
C SER A 197 24.55 6.95 -5.00
N VAL A 198 24.10 8.11 -4.53
CA VAL A 198 24.94 9.21 -4.09
C VAL A 198 24.98 9.33 -2.56
N THR A 199 24.09 8.60 -1.86
CA THR A 199 24.06 8.54 -0.40
C THR A 199 24.92 7.40 0.13
N ALA A 200 25.52 7.59 1.30
CA ALA A 200 26.37 6.58 1.93
C ALA A 200 25.62 5.28 2.30
N LYS A 201 24.30 5.35 2.45
CA LYS A 201 23.45 4.21 2.80
C LYS A 201 22.88 3.47 1.58
N GLY A 202 22.92 4.06 0.38
CA GLY A 202 22.50 3.39 -0.83
C GLY A 202 20.99 3.39 -1.12
N SER A 203 20.18 4.05 -0.31
CA SER A 203 18.72 4.07 -0.47
C SER A 203 18.24 4.65 -1.80
N ASP A 204 19.03 5.51 -2.43
CA ASP A 204 18.72 6.21 -3.68
C ASP A 204 19.23 5.48 -4.94
N GLY A 205 19.98 4.37 -4.78
CA GLY A 205 20.46 3.54 -5.89
C GLY A 205 19.34 2.65 -6.47
N SER A 206 19.25 2.58 -7.80
CA SER A 206 18.25 1.74 -8.48
C SER A 206 18.76 1.21 -9.81
N VAL A 207 18.40 -0.03 -10.13
CA VAL A 207 18.88 -0.74 -11.33
C VAL A 207 17.73 -1.43 -12.06
N ILE A 208 17.69 -1.31 -13.39
CA ILE A 208 16.89 -2.15 -14.28
C ILE A 208 17.84 -3.09 -15.00
N LEU A 209 17.66 -4.40 -14.87
CA LEU A 209 18.35 -5.42 -15.66
C LEU A 209 17.41 -6.00 -16.69
N SER A 210 17.92 -6.33 -17.88
CA SER A 210 17.13 -6.90 -18.97
C SER A 210 17.91 -7.95 -19.74
N ARG A 211 17.20 -8.99 -20.13
CA ARG A 211 17.65 -9.98 -21.12
C ARG A 211 17.50 -9.46 -22.56
N HIS A 212 16.61 -8.48 -22.74
CA HIS A 212 16.29 -7.85 -24.03
C HIS A 212 17.08 -6.55 -24.21
N PRO A 213 17.33 -6.12 -25.45
CA PRO A 213 18.01 -4.86 -25.73
C PRO A 213 17.34 -3.67 -25.04
N LEU A 214 18.12 -2.87 -24.30
CA LEU A 214 17.65 -1.65 -23.66
C LEU A 214 18.19 -0.41 -24.37
N LYS A 215 17.31 0.56 -24.57
CA LYS A 215 17.67 1.94 -24.89
C LYS A 215 17.41 2.80 -23.66
N PRO A 216 18.38 3.55 -23.15
CA PRO A 216 18.16 4.49 -22.05
C PRO A 216 17.03 5.47 -22.40
N ALA A 217 16.14 5.74 -21.45
CA ALA A 217 15.11 6.75 -21.56
C ALA A 217 15.19 7.70 -20.34
N LYS A 218 14.58 8.88 -20.47
CA LYS A 218 14.53 9.82 -19.38
C LYS A 218 13.73 9.21 -18.24
N GLY A 219 14.37 9.03 -17.08
CA GLY A 219 13.68 8.66 -15.85
C GLY A 219 12.90 9.80 -15.23
N ILE A 220 12.20 9.52 -14.17
CA ILE A 220 11.45 10.51 -13.39
C ILE A 220 12.40 11.13 -12.36
N PRO A 221 12.56 12.47 -12.33
CA PRO A 221 13.34 13.14 -11.29
C PRO A 221 12.69 12.94 -9.93
N ALA A 222 13.41 12.34 -8.99
CA ALA A 222 12.94 12.05 -7.65
C ALA A 222 14.10 12.02 -6.65
N THR A 223 13.78 11.95 -5.38
CA THR A 223 14.76 11.85 -4.29
C THR A 223 15.49 10.49 -4.33
N MET A 224 14.72 9.42 -4.56
CA MET A 224 15.24 8.08 -4.78
C MET A 224 15.38 7.85 -6.29
N GLY A 225 16.29 7.00 -6.72
CA GLY A 225 16.54 6.78 -8.15
C GLY A 225 15.34 6.15 -8.86
N MET A 226 14.82 6.82 -9.88
CA MET A 226 13.73 6.28 -10.73
C MET A 226 14.16 6.26 -12.21
N PRO A 227 15.08 5.36 -12.63
CA PRO A 227 15.52 5.25 -14.02
C PRO A 227 14.42 4.83 -14.95
N GLY A 228 14.51 5.29 -16.21
CA GLY A 228 13.66 4.88 -17.32
C GLY A 228 14.46 4.20 -18.41
N ALA A 229 13.84 3.28 -19.14
CA ALA A 229 14.41 2.63 -20.32
C ALA A 229 13.31 2.26 -21.33
N THR A 230 13.69 1.80 -22.50
CA THR A 230 12.81 1.11 -23.44
C THR A 230 13.44 -0.23 -23.81
N ALA A 231 12.72 -1.32 -23.59
CA ALA A 231 13.14 -2.67 -24.00
C ALA A 231 12.54 -3.03 -25.37
N ASP A 232 13.34 -3.74 -26.17
CA ASP A 232 12.85 -4.37 -27.39
C ASP A 232 12.63 -5.87 -27.11
N VAL A 233 11.38 -6.26 -26.97
CA VAL A 233 10.98 -7.63 -26.67
C VAL A 233 10.25 -8.19 -27.91
N ASP A 234 10.89 -9.11 -28.61
CA ASP A 234 10.35 -9.74 -29.81
C ASP A 234 9.86 -8.71 -30.85
N GLY A 235 10.59 -7.60 -31.00
CA GLY A 235 10.25 -6.51 -31.94
C GLY A 235 9.16 -5.56 -31.39
N GLN A 236 8.74 -5.70 -30.14
CA GLN A 236 7.82 -4.79 -29.46
C GLN A 236 8.60 -3.83 -28.54
N GLU A 237 8.46 -2.53 -28.78
CA GLU A 237 9.03 -1.51 -27.90
C GLU A 237 8.18 -1.37 -26.62
N ILE A 238 8.72 -1.75 -25.48
CA ILE A 238 8.09 -1.67 -24.18
C ILE A 238 8.82 -0.62 -23.33
N ARG A 239 8.08 0.40 -22.88
CA ARG A 239 8.62 1.41 -21.97
C ARG A 239 8.71 0.85 -20.58
N LEU A 240 9.83 1.09 -19.94
CA LEU A 240 10.14 0.66 -18.57
C LEU A 240 10.38 1.88 -17.69
N GLN A 241 9.75 1.93 -16.55
CA GLN A 241 9.98 2.95 -15.53
C GLN A 241 10.10 2.26 -14.16
N LEU A 242 11.23 2.41 -13.51
CA LEU A 242 11.36 2.00 -12.12
C LEU A 242 10.68 3.04 -11.23
N ALA A 243 9.88 2.57 -10.27
CA ALA A 243 9.22 3.39 -9.27
C ALA A 243 9.89 3.19 -7.91
N HIS A 244 10.29 4.30 -7.29
CA HIS A 244 10.78 4.34 -5.92
C HIS A 244 10.59 5.75 -5.34
N PRO A 245 9.34 6.20 -5.15
CA PRO A 245 9.08 7.48 -4.50
C PRO A 245 9.46 7.42 -3.03
N MET A 246 9.81 8.57 -2.47
CA MET A 246 10.10 8.72 -1.04
C MET A 246 8.99 8.13 -0.18
N PRO A 247 9.26 7.46 0.96
CA PRO A 247 8.20 6.97 1.84
C PRO A 247 7.41 8.10 2.52
N PRO A 248 6.14 7.86 2.94
CA PRO A 248 5.28 8.87 3.55
C PRO A 248 5.66 9.17 5.02
N LEU A 249 6.94 9.49 5.26
CA LEU A 249 7.42 9.92 6.57
C LEU A 249 6.86 11.33 6.91
N PRO A 250 6.74 11.69 8.19
CA PRO A 250 6.18 12.98 8.59
C PRO A 250 6.82 14.19 7.91
N SER A 251 8.16 14.18 7.78
CA SER A 251 8.93 15.26 7.15
C SER A 251 8.96 15.18 5.62
N HIS A 252 8.54 14.09 4.99
CA HIS A 252 8.67 13.82 3.56
C HIS A 252 7.32 13.62 2.86
N LEU A 253 6.20 13.79 3.55
CA LEU A 253 4.86 13.56 3.00
C LEU A 253 4.58 14.38 1.73
N GLY A 254 5.05 15.63 1.68
CA GLY A 254 4.95 16.48 0.49
C GLY A 254 5.75 15.93 -0.70
N THR A 255 6.97 15.44 -0.45
CA THR A 255 7.83 14.81 -1.46
C THR A 255 7.21 13.53 -1.99
N TRP A 256 6.75 12.64 -1.11
CA TRP A 256 6.03 11.41 -1.45
C TRP A 256 4.86 11.66 -2.41
N ARG A 257 3.98 12.61 -2.09
CA ARG A 257 2.86 12.98 -2.96
C ARG A 257 3.30 13.52 -4.31
N LYS A 258 4.33 14.38 -4.32
CA LYS A 258 4.88 14.97 -5.54
C LYS A 258 5.46 13.90 -6.47
N GLU A 259 6.18 12.93 -5.92
CA GLU A 259 6.82 11.87 -6.68
C GLU A 259 5.79 10.84 -7.19
N LEU A 260 4.76 10.50 -6.40
CA LEU A 260 3.62 9.71 -6.90
C LEU A 260 2.82 10.47 -7.99
N ALA A 261 2.68 11.79 -7.87
CA ALA A 261 2.06 12.60 -8.93
C ALA A 261 2.89 12.58 -10.22
N ALA A 262 4.23 12.58 -10.13
CA ALA A 262 5.10 12.45 -11.30
C ALA A 262 4.95 11.07 -11.96
N LEU A 263 4.80 9.99 -11.18
CA LEU A 263 4.47 8.65 -11.69
C LEU A 263 3.10 8.62 -12.37
N ARG A 264 2.09 9.30 -11.81
CA ARG A 264 0.76 9.47 -12.43
C ARG A 264 0.87 10.18 -13.79
N ASP A 265 1.61 11.28 -13.85
CA ASP A 265 1.78 12.05 -15.08
C ASP A 265 2.53 11.25 -16.15
N TYR A 266 3.53 10.47 -15.74
CA TYR A 266 4.21 9.52 -16.62
C TYR A 266 3.25 8.45 -17.14
N ALA A 267 2.43 7.85 -16.27
CA ALA A 267 1.43 6.86 -16.66
C ALA A 267 0.40 7.45 -17.63
N ALA A 268 -0.15 8.61 -17.34
CA ALA A 268 -1.09 9.31 -18.22
C ALA A 268 -0.51 9.59 -19.62
N ALA A 269 0.75 10.01 -19.69
CA ALA A 269 1.43 10.28 -20.96
C ALA A 269 1.76 9.01 -21.79
N ASN A 270 1.68 7.82 -21.17
CA ASN A 270 2.10 6.55 -21.78
C ASN A 270 1.00 5.50 -21.88
N ILE A 271 -0.25 5.81 -21.54
CA ILE A 271 -1.35 4.82 -21.51
C ILE A 271 -1.59 4.13 -22.87
N GLY A 272 -1.34 4.82 -23.98
CA GLY A 272 -1.48 4.28 -25.35
C GLY A 272 -0.26 3.53 -25.88
N ARG A 273 0.76 3.29 -25.07
CA ARG A 273 2.00 2.61 -25.44
C ARG A 273 2.25 1.45 -24.50
N PRO A 274 2.82 0.32 -24.98
CA PRO A 274 3.24 -0.75 -24.07
C PRO A 274 4.19 -0.21 -23.01
N THR A 275 3.77 -0.23 -21.76
CA THR A 275 4.52 0.38 -20.65
C THR A 275 4.39 -0.46 -19.39
N VAL A 276 5.52 -0.69 -18.72
CA VAL A 276 5.62 -1.33 -17.39
C VAL A 276 6.24 -0.33 -16.43
N VAL A 277 5.58 -0.10 -15.32
CA VAL A 277 6.09 0.67 -14.18
C VAL A 277 6.18 -0.28 -13.00
N ALA A 278 7.38 -0.57 -12.51
CA ALA A 278 7.57 -1.56 -11.46
C ALA A 278 8.50 -1.03 -10.36
N GLY A 279 8.22 -1.40 -9.12
CA GLY A 279 9.03 -0.98 -7.98
C GLY A 279 8.28 -0.96 -6.66
N ASP A 280 8.97 -0.44 -5.66
CA ASP A 280 8.40 -0.04 -4.39
C ASP A 280 7.79 1.37 -4.54
N PHE A 281 6.47 1.45 -4.46
CA PHE A 281 5.73 2.72 -4.57
C PHE A 281 5.59 3.42 -3.22
N ASN A 282 6.02 2.78 -2.14
CA ASN A 282 5.77 3.27 -0.79
C ASN A 282 4.29 3.68 -0.58
N ALA A 283 3.39 2.99 -1.27
CA ALA A 283 1.96 3.30 -1.30
C ALA A 283 1.14 2.06 -1.65
N THR A 284 -0.04 1.94 -1.06
CA THR A 284 -1.02 0.90 -1.36
C THR A 284 -2.19 1.46 -2.18
N GLN A 285 -3.06 0.59 -2.69
CA GLN A 285 -4.31 0.99 -3.36
C GLN A 285 -5.25 1.82 -2.47
N ASP A 286 -5.01 1.92 -1.18
CA ASP A 286 -5.83 2.70 -0.26
C ASP A 286 -5.39 4.17 -0.16
N HIS A 287 -4.20 4.50 -0.67
CA HIS A 287 -3.74 5.86 -0.80
C HIS A 287 -4.34 6.56 -2.03
N ALA A 288 -4.86 7.76 -1.83
CA ALA A 288 -5.42 8.57 -2.91
C ALA A 288 -4.39 8.86 -4.00
N ALA A 289 -3.15 9.18 -3.60
CA ALA A 289 -2.07 9.47 -4.54
C ALA A 289 -1.75 8.27 -5.46
N PHE A 290 -1.80 7.04 -4.94
CA PHE A 290 -1.58 5.82 -5.73
C PHE A 290 -2.78 5.51 -6.64
N ARG A 291 -4.02 5.64 -6.14
CA ARG A 291 -5.22 5.42 -6.97
C ARG A 291 -5.24 6.31 -8.20
N ARG A 292 -4.78 7.56 -8.08
CA ARG A 292 -4.69 8.48 -9.23
C ARG A 292 -3.76 7.97 -10.33
N ILE A 293 -2.79 7.10 -10.02
CA ILE A 293 -2.00 6.41 -11.05
C ILE A 293 -2.87 5.37 -11.76
N LEU A 294 -3.62 4.56 -11.01
CA LEU A 294 -4.53 3.55 -11.58
C LEU A 294 -5.67 4.19 -12.38
N ASP A 295 -6.15 5.37 -11.98
CA ASP A 295 -7.21 6.12 -12.66
C ASP A 295 -6.79 6.62 -14.05
N THR A 296 -5.47 6.70 -14.35
CA THR A 296 -4.99 6.95 -15.71
C THR A 296 -5.34 5.80 -16.68
N GLY A 297 -5.67 4.63 -16.14
CA GLY A 297 -5.97 3.40 -16.89
C GLY A 297 -4.87 2.36 -16.85
N PHE A 298 -3.80 2.59 -16.06
CA PHE A 298 -2.86 1.53 -15.72
C PHE A 298 -3.51 0.49 -14.81
N MET A 299 -3.06 -0.75 -14.92
CA MET A 299 -3.58 -1.88 -14.17
C MET A 299 -2.46 -2.48 -13.33
N ASP A 300 -2.77 -2.91 -12.12
CA ASP A 300 -1.83 -3.63 -11.26
C ASP A 300 -1.81 -5.12 -11.62
N GLY A 301 -0.62 -5.67 -11.90
CA GLY A 301 -0.44 -7.08 -12.23
C GLY A 301 -0.98 -8.02 -11.15
N ALA A 302 -0.78 -7.69 -9.87
CA ALA A 302 -1.36 -8.46 -8.78
C ALA A 302 -2.89 -8.41 -8.78
N ARG A 303 -3.50 -7.29 -9.17
CA ARG A 303 -4.95 -7.17 -9.35
C ARG A 303 -5.47 -8.06 -10.48
N LEU A 304 -4.73 -8.14 -11.59
CA LEU A 304 -5.13 -8.96 -12.74
C LEU A 304 -5.13 -10.46 -12.44
N THR A 305 -4.34 -10.91 -11.47
CA THR A 305 -4.26 -12.34 -11.07
C THR A 305 -5.07 -12.67 -9.82
N GLY A 306 -5.69 -11.69 -9.17
CA GLY A 306 -6.44 -11.91 -7.93
C GLY A 306 -5.59 -11.88 -6.66
N ASP A 307 -4.30 -11.54 -6.74
CA ASP A 307 -3.34 -11.52 -5.62
C ASP A 307 -3.25 -10.13 -4.94
N THR A 308 -4.23 -9.28 -5.15
CA THR A 308 -4.30 -7.94 -4.54
C THR A 308 -4.23 -8.04 -3.03
N ARG A 309 -3.61 -7.04 -2.40
CA ARG A 309 -3.44 -6.93 -0.95
C ARG A 309 -2.58 -8.02 -0.33
N THR A 310 -1.87 -8.79 -1.13
CA THR A 310 -0.82 -9.66 -0.60
C THR A 310 0.31 -8.78 -0.06
N PRO A 311 0.62 -8.85 1.25
CA PRO A 311 1.63 -7.97 1.82
C PRO A 311 2.99 -8.19 1.20
N SER A 312 3.60 -7.10 0.73
CA SER A 312 5.00 -7.09 0.33
C SER A 312 5.90 -6.54 1.44
N TRP A 313 5.34 -5.74 2.36
CA TRP A 313 6.03 -5.11 3.48
C TRP A 313 5.15 -5.09 4.74
N PRO A 314 5.71 -5.28 5.96
CA PRO A 314 7.04 -5.82 6.21
C PRO A 314 7.08 -7.34 6.02
N ALA A 315 8.14 -7.87 5.40
CA ALA A 315 8.30 -9.30 5.13
C ALA A 315 8.54 -10.12 6.41
N LEU A 316 9.13 -9.51 7.44
CA LEU A 316 9.50 -10.17 8.69
C LEU A 316 8.31 -10.48 9.61
N THR A 317 7.12 -9.99 9.30
CA THR A 317 5.90 -10.29 10.07
C THR A 317 5.16 -11.49 9.48
N ALA A 318 4.15 -12.00 10.21
CA ALA A 318 3.30 -13.06 9.69
C ALA A 318 2.71 -12.66 8.31
N PRO A 319 2.61 -13.58 7.33
CA PRO A 319 2.17 -13.25 5.97
C PRO A 319 0.83 -12.52 5.89
N ALA A 320 -0.02 -12.66 6.89
CA ALA A 320 -1.29 -11.95 6.97
C ALA A 320 -1.17 -10.50 7.39
N PHE A 321 -0.07 -10.09 8.06
CA PHE A 321 0.13 -8.72 8.54
C PHE A 321 1.09 -7.97 7.62
N GLY A 322 0.63 -6.87 7.07
CA GLY A 322 1.45 -6.00 6.23
C GLY A 322 0.61 -5.24 5.20
N ALA A 323 1.32 -4.59 4.30
CA ALA A 323 0.78 -3.78 3.22
C ALA A 323 1.45 -4.16 1.89
N GLN A 324 0.72 -4.14 0.80
CA GLN A 324 1.28 -4.27 -0.54
C GLN A 324 1.73 -2.88 -0.99
N ILE A 325 3.04 -2.65 -1.03
CA ILE A 325 3.63 -1.39 -1.48
C ILE A 325 4.53 -1.58 -2.71
N ASP A 326 4.89 -2.83 -3.02
CA ASP A 326 5.57 -3.21 -4.25
C ASP A 326 4.57 -3.60 -5.32
N HIS A 327 4.68 -2.99 -6.50
CA HIS A 327 3.72 -3.14 -7.58
C HIS A 327 4.40 -3.30 -8.94
N VAL A 328 3.71 -3.98 -9.85
CA VAL A 328 4.00 -4.01 -11.28
C VAL A 328 2.78 -3.48 -12.01
N LEU A 329 2.81 -2.21 -12.38
CA LEU A 329 1.73 -1.54 -13.10
C LEU A 329 1.98 -1.61 -14.60
N VAL A 330 0.92 -1.91 -15.35
CA VAL A 330 0.99 -2.07 -16.81
C VAL A 330 -0.04 -1.19 -17.50
N SER A 331 0.33 -0.69 -18.70
CA SER A 331 -0.61 0.00 -19.58
C SER A 331 -1.60 -0.97 -20.22
N ARG A 332 -2.60 -0.42 -20.91
CA ARG A 332 -3.56 -1.22 -21.69
C ARG A 332 -2.83 -2.08 -22.73
N GLY A 333 -3.33 -3.27 -22.98
CA GLY A 333 -2.72 -4.25 -23.88
C GLY A 333 -1.99 -5.38 -23.16
N PHE A 334 -1.68 -5.22 -21.87
CA PHE A 334 -1.13 -6.31 -21.07
C PHE A 334 -2.22 -7.10 -20.34
N THR A 335 -2.00 -8.42 -20.25
CA THR A 335 -2.65 -9.33 -19.30
C THR A 335 -1.59 -9.85 -18.33
N ALA A 336 -1.99 -10.19 -17.11
CA ALA A 336 -1.14 -10.92 -16.18
C ALA A 336 -1.71 -12.34 -16.00
N THR A 337 -0.85 -13.33 -16.04
CA THR A 337 -1.25 -14.74 -15.93
C THR A 337 -0.87 -15.36 -14.59
N ARG A 338 0.12 -14.80 -13.91
CA ARG A 338 0.60 -15.30 -12.65
C ARG A 338 1.31 -14.21 -11.87
N THR A 339 1.08 -14.16 -10.55
CA THR A 339 1.79 -13.32 -9.58
C THR A 339 2.37 -14.19 -8.47
N ARG A 340 3.52 -13.78 -7.95
CA ARG A 340 4.18 -14.44 -6.79
C ARG A 340 4.92 -13.41 -5.97
N PHE A 341 4.78 -13.51 -4.65
CA PHE A 341 5.57 -12.77 -3.68
C PHE A 341 6.61 -13.71 -3.08
N LEU A 342 7.88 -13.32 -3.11
CA LEU A 342 9.01 -14.14 -2.70
C LEU A 342 9.73 -13.50 -1.52
N GLU A 343 10.09 -14.30 -0.54
CA GLU A 343 11.00 -13.88 0.53
C GLU A 343 12.44 -14.01 0.03
N LEU A 344 13.21 -12.93 0.20
CA LEU A 344 14.63 -12.91 -0.23
C LEU A 344 15.60 -13.14 0.92
N GLY A 345 15.13 -13.05 2.18
CA GLY A 345 16.01 -12.89 3.32
C GLY A 345 16.70 -11.52 3.34
N ASP A 346 17.17 -11.10 4.50
CA ASP A 346 17.94 -9.86 4.71
C ASP A 346 17.33 -8.57 4.11
N THR A 347 16.00 -8.54 3.97
CA THR A 347 15.20 -7.36 3.63
C THR A 347 13.83 -7.44 4.30
N ASP A 348 13.26 -6.28 4.60
CA ASP A 348 11.90 -6.18 5.08
C ASP A 348 10.84 -6.17 3.95
N HIS A 349 11.27 -6.34 2.67
CA HIS A 349 10.40 -6.47 1.52
C HIS A 349 10.35 -7.89 0.96
N ARG A 350 9.20 -8.28 0.40
CA ARG A 350 9.07 -9.43 -0.51
C ARG A 350 9.23 -8.97 -1.95
N ALA A 351 10.02 -9.70 -2.71
CA ALA A 351 10.09 -9.48 -4.14
C ALA A 351 8.77 -9.88 -4.82
N LEU A 352 8.38 -9.13 -5.83
CA LEU A 352 7.18 -9.39 -6.61
C LEU A 352 7.56 -9.86 -8.02
N VAL A 353 7.04 -11.03 -8.41
CA VAL A 353 7.19 -11.58 -9.78
C VAL A 353 5.84 -11.62 -10.46
N VAL A 354 5.76 -11.08 -11.69
CA VAL A 354 4.54 -11.07 -12.50
C VAL A 354 4.84 -11.58 -13.90
N ASP A 355 4.06 -12.56 -14.36
CA ASP A 355 4.09 -13.07 -15.73
C ASP A 355 3.06 -12.28 -16.57
N LEU A 356 3.53 -11.54 -17.57
CA LEU A 356 2.75 -10.63 -18.40
C LEU A 356 2.71 -11.09 -19.84
N THR A 357 1.59 -10.90 -20.51
CA THR A 357 1.44 -11.09 -21.96
C THR A 357 0.99 -9.78 -22.59
N LEU A 358 1.75 -9.26 -23.54
CA LEU A 358 1.34 -8.13 -24.38
C LEU A 358 0.49 -8.63 -25.54
N ARG A 359 -0.68 -8.03 -25.73
CA ARG A 359 -1.63 -8.32 -26.82
C ARG A 359 -1.78 -7.12 -27.72
N LYS A 360 -1.93 -7.38 -29.00
CA LYS A 360 -2.17 -6.35 -30.01
C LYS A 360 -3.55 -6.57 -30.63
N SER A 361 -4.34 -5.51 -30.67
CA SER A 361 -5.60 -5.57 -31.45
C SER A 361 -5.32 -5.91 -32.89
N THR A 362 -6.07 -6.85 -33.42
CA THR A 362 -6.09 -7.19 -34.86
C THR A 362 -6.75 -6.08 -35.66
#